data_a09d0fcf37bfda5bb31bb838d0d4365e
#
_entry.id   a09d0fcf37bfda5bb31bb838d0d4365e
#
_cell.length_a   1.000
_cell.length_b   1.000
_cell.length_c   1.000
_cell.angle_alpha   90.00
_cell.angle_beta   90.00
_cell.angle_gamma   90.00
#
_symmetry.space_group_name_H-M   'P 1'
#
loop_
_entity.id
_entity.type
_entity.pdbx_description
1 polymer ?
#
loop_
_entity_poly.entity_id
_entity_poly.type
_entity_poly.pdbx_seq_one_letter_code
_entity_poly.pdbx_strand_id
1 'polypeptide(L)'
;KDVLSSMEQFYAGMLSISGTKKHEKAHFTIELALPDKIDEIILYAAVPNHKRDLFEKQILSIFPDAHVREQKNDYNIFVEGGISVGSYATLARNPIFPIKTYDTFNHDPFNVVLNTFSKIETEGGGAAIQVVFSPAQTNYIEEYKGILRKVQKGVPVKEAIKESGFGGALLKVAIDIFSSTSKKKDEEKKLSPDSIAIENIQNKTGSPIMHANIRIAASAHTKNRADDILSDIESSFNQLENTHGNKFSFERLSRGKLDLFFKDFSFRDYSEKYALPLNLREMTT
;
A
#
# COMPACT_ATOMS: atom_id res chain seq x y z
N LYS A 1 9.40 -15.23 -8.02
CA LYS A 1 10.19 -13.97 -8.24
C LYS A 1 9.87 -13.34 -9.58
N ASP A 2 9.68 -14.13 -10.64
CA ASP A 2 9.42 -13.61 -11.99
C ASP A 2 8.06 -12.88 -12.06
N VAL A 3 7.02 -13.39 -11.41
CA VAL A 3 5.69 -12.78 -11.38
C VAL A 3 5.74 -11.42 -10.68
N LEU A 4 6.42 -11.32 -9.54
CA LEU A 4 6.53 -10.06 -8.79
C LEU A 4 7.35 -9.02 -9.58
N SER A 5 8.45 -9.43 -10.22
CA SER A 5 9.19 -8.54 -11.13
C SER A 5 8.32 -8.06 -12.31
N SER A 6 7.43 -8.92 -12.80
CA SER A 6 6.47 -8.57 -13.85
C SER A 6 5.44 -7.55 -13.38
N MET A 7 4.98 -7.65 -12.12
CA MET A 7 4.11 -6.63 -11.52
C MET A 7 4.81 -5.26 -11.38
N GLU A 8 6.11 -5.22 -11.07
CA GLU A 8 6.85 -3.94 -11.08
C GLU A 8 6.84 -3.30 -12.48
N GLN A 9 7.02 -4.12 -13.54
CA GLN A 9 6.91 -3.64 -14.92
C GLN A 9 5.50 -3.17 -15.27
N PHE A 10 4.47 -3.86 -14.76
CA PHE A 10 3.08 -3.44 -14.91
C PHE A 10 2.86 -2.04 -14.31
N TYR A 11 3.25 -1.79 -13.07
CA TYR A 11 3.11 -0.48 -12.45
C TYR A 11 3.94 0.60 -13.17
N ALA A 12 5.15 0.28 -13.65
CA ALA A 12 5.95 1.19 -14.47
C ALA A 12 5.23 1.59 -15.78
N GLY A 13 4.59 0.61 -16.44
CA GLY A 13 3.76 0.86 -17.61
C GLY A 13 2.55 1.73 -17.30
N MET A 14 1.88 1.50 -16.16
CA MET A 14 0.74 2.29 -15.72
C MET A 14 1.10 3.75 -15.47
N LEU A 15 2.31 4.05 -14.98
CA LEU A 15 2.80 5.41 -14.87
C LEU A 15 2.82 6.14 -16.22
N SER A 16 3.22 5.46 -17.28
CA SER A 16 3.27 6.05 -18.64
C SER A 16 1.88 6.28 -19.22
N ILE A 17 0.91 5.43 -18.89
CA ILE A 17 -0.46 5.52 -19.39
C ILE A 17 -1.28 6.60 -18.68
N SER A 18 -0.95 6.91 -17.43
CA SER A 18 -1.76 7.79 -16.57
C SER A 18 -1.87 9.25 -17.03
N GLY A 19 -1.12 9.66 -18.06
CA GLY A 19 -1.16 11.01 -18.58
C GLY A 19 -0.31 12.02 -17.79
N THR A 20 0.27 13.00 -18.50
CA THR A 20 1.18 14.00 -17.92
C THR A 20 0.49 15.30 -17.54
N LYS A 21 -0.76 15.52 -17.95
CA LYS A 21 -1.47 16.75 -17.68
C LYS A 21 -2.16 16.74 -16.33
N LYS A 22 -2.02 17.83 -15.58
CA LYS A 22 -2.55 18.02 -14.21
C LYS A 22 -4.06 17.77 -14.07
N HIS A 23 -4.83 17.86 -15.15
CA HIS A 23 -6.28 17.67 -15.20
C HIS A 23 -6.73 16.28 -15.71
N GLU A 24 -5.81 15.44 -16.17
CA GLU A 24 -6.10 14.09 -16.69
C GLU A 24 -5.61 12.97 -15.76
N LYS A 25 -5.56 13.23 -14.45
CA LYS A 25 -5.07 12.25 -13.50
C LYS A 25 -6.00 11.05 -13.46
N ALA A 26 -5.66 10.04 -14.23
CA ALA A 26 -6.28 8.76 -14.11
C ALA A 26 -5.74 8.07 -12.85
N HIS A 27 -6.62 7.62 -11.99
CA HIS A 27 -6.32 6.61 -10.98
C HIS A 27 -6.86 5.27 -11.46
N PHE A 28 -6.22 4.22 -11.01
CA PHE A 28 -6.55 2.84 -11.31
C PHE A 28 -6.74 2.12 -9.99
N THR A 29 -7.54 1.07 -10.02
CA THR A 29 -7.81 0.31 -8.82
C THR A 29 -7.57 -1.17 -9.09
N ILE A 30 -6.89 -1.84 -8.17
CA ILE A 30 -6.79 -3.29 -8.10
C ILE A 30 -7.43 -3.72 -6.78
N GLU A 31 -8.26 -4.75 -6.83
CA GLU A 31 -9.04 -5.22 -5.69
C GLU A 31 -8.95 -6.74 -5.59
N LEU A 32 -8.63 -7.21 -4.40
CA LEU A 32 -8.80 -8.60 -4.02
C LEU A 32 -10.07 -8.68 -3.18
N ALA A 33 -11.07 -9.42 -3.65
CA ALA A 33 -12.36 -9.49 -2.97
C ALA A 33 -12.85 -10.93 -2.81
N LEU A 34 -13.45 -11.19 -1.66
CA LEU A 34 -14.31 -12.33 -1.39
C LEU A 34 -15.73 -11.77 -1.19
N PRO A 35 -16.59 -11.86 -2.22
CA PRO A 35 -17.98 -11.42 -2.09
C PRO A 35 -18.78 -12.32 -1.14
N ASP A 36 -19.83 -11.76 -0.51
CA ASP A 36 -20.78 -12.56 0.27
C ASP A 36 -21.45 -13.64 -0.59
N LYS A 37 -21.59 -14.85 -0.08
CA LYS A 37 -22.21 -16.02 -0.75
C LYS A 37 -21.43 -16.56 -1.96
N ILE A 38 -20.19 -16.12 -2.17
CA ILE A 38 -19.29 -16.64 -3.22
C ILE A 38 -18.07 -17.25 -2.58
N ASP A 39 -17.76 -18.49 -2.94
CA ASP A 39 -16.61 -19.25 -2.41
C ASP A 39 -15.39 -19.11 -3.35
N GLU A 40 -15.19 -17.92 -3.87
CA GLU A 40 -14.09 -17.65 -4.78
C GLU A 40 -13.50 -16.26 -4.51
N ILE A 41 -12.20 -16.22 -4.30
CA ILE A 41 -11.46 -14.97 -4.18
C ILE A 41 -11.23 -14.44 -5.60
N ILE A 42 -11.67 -13.22 -5.87
CA ILE A 42 -11.63 -12.63 -7.20
C ILE A 42 -10.70 -11.42 -7.20
N LEU A 43 -9.88 -11.32 -8.25
CA LEU A 43 -9.08 -10.15 -8.53
C LEU A 43 -9.82 -9.25 -9.52
N TYR A 44 -10.16 -8.04 -9.10
CA TYR A 44 -10.81 -7.03 -9.92
C TYR A 44 -9.85 -5.88 -10.23
N ALA A 45 -10.10 -5.23 -11.37
CA ALA A 45 -9.47 -3.97 -11.70
C ALA A 45 -10.54 -2.98 -12.16
N ALA A 46 -10.52 -1.77 -11.62
CA ALA A 46 -11.33 -0.67 -12.11
C ALA A 46 -10.45 0.37 -12.80
N VAL A 47 -10.84 0.71 -14.02
CA VAL A 47 -10.04 1.49 -14.95
C VAL A 47 -10.93 2.56 -15.61
N PRO A 48 -10.45 3.81 -15.80
CA PRO A 48 -11.19 4.79 -16.58
C PRO A 48 -11.51 4.26 -17.99
N ASN A 49 -12.73 4.42 -18.47
CA ASN A 49 -13.20 3.87 -19.74
C ASN A 49 -12.27 4.20 -20.92
N HIS A 50 -11.76 5.43 -20.98
CA HIS A 50 -10.85 5.87 -22.05
C HIS A 50 -9.44 5.29 -21.95
N LYS A 51 -9.10 4.56 -20.88
CA LYS A 51 -7.81 3.89 -20.65
C LYS A 51 -7.93 2.35 -20.69
N ARG A 52 -9.14 1.81 -20.86
CA ARG A 52 -9.42 0.39 -20.80
C ARG A 52 -8.54 -0.43 -21.72
N ASP A 53 -8.53 -0.11 -23.01
CA ASP A 53 -7.76 -0.89 -24.01
C ASP A 53 -6.24 -0.84 -23.76
N LEU A 54 -5.74 0.28 -23.24
CA LEU A 54 -4.33 0.41 -22.89
C LEU A 54 -3.99 -0.42 -21.65
N PHE A 55 -4.88 -0.42 -20.66
CA PHE A 55 -4.72 -1.24 -19.45
C PHE A 55 -4.71 -2.74 -19.79
N GLU A 56 -5.69 -3.20 -20.56
CA GLU A 56 -5.79 -4.59 -20.99
C GLU A 56 -4.56 -5.04 -21.79
N LYS A 57 -4.11 -4.25 -22.74
CA LYS A 57 -2.87 -4.49 -23.48
C LYS A 57 -1.65 -4.56 -22.56
N GLN A 58 -1.56 -3.70 -21.54
CA GLN A 58 -0.48 -3.71 -20.58
C GLN A 58 -0.48 -5.00 -19.74
N ILE A 59 -1.64 -5.44 -19.24
CA ILE A 59 -1.79 -6.70 -18.51
C ILE A 59 -1.35 -7.86 -19.39
N LEU A 60 -1.92 -8.00 -20.60
CA LEU A 60 -1.67 -9.12 -21.50
C LEU A 60 -0.23 -9.14 -22.05
N SER A 61 0.43 -7.99 -22.15
CA SER A 61 1.84 -7.94 -22.56
C SER A 61 2.80 -8.51 -21.50
N ILE A 62 2.40 -8.45 -20.23
CA ILE A 62 3.21 -8.89 -19.08
C ILE A 62 2.77 -10.28 -18.62
N PHE A 63 1.47 -10.55 -18.68
CA PHE A 63 0.85 -11.81 -18.30
C PHE A 63 0.06 -12.38 -19.49
N PRO A 64 0.73 -13.02 -20.47
CA PRO A 64 0.07 -13.49 -21.70
C PRO A 64 -1.04 -14.51 -21.47
N ASP A 65 -0.95 -15.27 -20.38
CA ASP A 65 -1.95 -16.28 -20.01
C ASP A 65 -3.10 -15.71 -19.13
N ALA A 66 -3.10 -14.41 -18.86
CA ALA A 66 -4.16 -13.80 -18.07
C ALA A 66 -5.47 -13.73 -18.86
N HIS A 67 -6.57 -14.07 -18.20
CA HIS A 67 -7.91 -13.93 -18.75
C HIS A 67 -8.58 -12.68 -18.19
N VAL A 68 -8.69 -11.64 -19.01
CA VAL A 68 -9.37 -10.41 -18.67
C VAL A 68 -10.82 -10.47 -19.14
N ARG A 69 -11.78 -10.24 -18.23
CA ARG A 69 -13.21 -10.22 -18.56
C ARG A 69 -13.84 -8.93 -18.03
N GLU A 70 -14.61 -8.26 -18.88
CA GLU A 70 -15.41 -7.13 -18.45
C GLU A 70 -16.57 -7.62 -17.57
N GLN A 71 -16.68 -7.07 -16.35
CA GLN A 71 -17.79 -7.32 -15.46
C GLN A 71 -18.84 -6.21 -15.62
N LYS A 72 -20.10 -6.60 -15.91
CA LYS A 72 -21.21 -5.66 -16.04
C LYS A 72 -21.78 -5.22 -14.69
N ASN A 73 -21.71 -6.13 -13.70
CA ASN A 73 -22.19 -5.89 -12.34
C ASN A 73 -20.98 -5.88 -11.40
N ASP A 74 -21.00 -4.98 -10.46
CA ASP A 74 -19.97 -4.93 -9.41
C ASP A 74 -20.13 -6.11 -8.42
N TYR A 75 -19.04 -6.48 -7.78
CA TYR A 75 -19.09 -7.46 -6.69
C TYR A 75 -19.69 -6.83 -5.43
N ASN A 76 -20.22 -7.66 -4.56
CA ASN A 76 -20.79 -7.22 -3.28
C ASN A 76 -20.22 -8.01 -2.11
N ILE A 77 -19.49 -7.32 -1.25
CA ILE A 77 -18.99 -7.89 0.02
C ILE A 77 -19.95 -7.69 1.19
N PHE A 78 -21.02 -6.89 0.99
CA PHE A 78 -21.91 -6.50 2.08
C PHE A 78 -22.91 -7.59 2.39
N VAL A 79 -22.89 -8.08 3.63
CA VAL A 79 -23.85 -9.05 4.14
C VAL A 79 -25.18 -8.37 4.41
N GLU A 80 -26.25 -8.92 3.87
CA GLU A 80 -27.60 -8.38 4.05
C GLU A 80 -28.00 -8.36 5.54
N GLY A 81 -28.41 -7.20 6.05
CA GLY A 81 -28.72 -7.02 7.47
C GLY A 81 -27.51 -7.10 8.40
N GLY A 82 -26.29 -7.24 7.84
CA GLY A 82 -25.04 -7.32 8.57
C GLY A 82 -24.43 -5.96 8.92
N ILE A 83 -23.24 -6.01 9.46
CA ILE A 83 -22.45 -4.84 9.86
C ILE A 83 -21.15 -4.83 9.07
N SER A 84 -20.82 -3.66 8.55
CA SER A 84 -19.59 -3.45 7.77
C SER A 84 -18.63 -2.55 8.53
N VAL A 85 -17.35 -2.86 8.42
CA VAL A 85 -16.24 -2.12 9.03
C VAL A 85 -15.16 -1.88 7.99
N GLY A 86 -14.34 -0.86 8.20
CA GLY A 86 -13.27 -0.55 7.24
C GLY A 86 -12.15 0.26 7.83
N SER A 87 -11.00 0.16 7.19
CA SER A 87 -9.80 0.91 7.55
C SER A 87 -9.01 1.37 6.33
N TYR A 88 -8.26 2.46 6.51
CA TYR A 88 -7.21 2.90 5.61
C TYR A 88 -5.85 2.48 6.16
N ALA A 89 -4.99 1.96 5.29
CA ALA A 89 -3.59 1.81 5.62
C ALA A 89 -2.91 3.17 5.70
N THR A 90 -2.01 3.30 6.65
CA THR A 90 -1.09 4.42 6.84
C THR A 90 0.32 3.89 7.04
N LEU A 91 1.32 4.73 6.95
CA LEU A 91 2.70 4.38 7.29
C LEU A 91 3.01 4.80 8.73
N ALA A 92 3.59 3.90 9.51
CA ALA A 92 3.92 4.15 10.92
C ALA A 92 5.07 5.15 11.10
N ARG A 93 5.94 5.29 10.08
CA ARG A 93 7.11 6.18 10.08
C ARG A 93 7.09 7.10 8.87
N ASN A 94 8.08 7.99 8.77
CA ASN A 94 8.23 8.88 7.61
C ASN A 94 8.31 8.06 6.31
N PRO A 95 7.55 8.43 5.27
CA PRO A 95 7.48 7.71 4.00
C PRO A 95 8.81 7.59 3.23
N ILE A 96 9.84 8.35 3.62
CA ILE A 96 11.20 8.22 3.05
C ILE A 96 11.82 6.85 3.35
N PHE A 97 11.35 6.17 4.40
CA PHE A 97 11.77 4.82 4.74
C PHE A 97 10.82 3.81 4.11
N PRO A 98 11.34 2.83 3.35
CA PRO A 98 10.52 1.82 2.69
C PRO A 98 10.01 0.77 3.68
N ILE A 99 8.89 0.15 3.33
CA ILE A 99 8.49 -1.15 3.88
C ILE A 99 9.43 -2.25 3.36
N LYS A 100 9.27 -3.46 3.86
CA LYS A 100 9.98 -4.63 3.33
C LYS A 100 9.50 -4.92 1.90
N THR A 101 10.41 -5.17 0.97
CA THR A 101 10.11 -5.37 -0.44
C THR A 101 10.27 -6.83 -0.85
N TYR A 102 9.58 -7.25 -1.91
CA TYR A 102 9.46 -8.64 -2.35
C TYR A 102 10.78 -9.36 -2.58
N ASP A 103 11.83 -8.65 -2.96
CA ASP A 103 13.17 -9.19 -3.20
C ASP A 103 13.85 -9.72 -1.93
N THR A 104 13.38 -9.30 -0.75
CA THR A 104 13.88 -9.72 0.57
C THR A 104 13.11 -10.87 1.20
N PHE A 105 12.04 -11.36 0.55
CA PHE A 105 11.26 -12.50 1.01
C PHE A 105 11.78 -13.83 0.47
N ASN A 106 11.76 -14.86 1.30
CA ASN A 106 12.04 -16.24 0.90
C ASN A 106 10.82 -16.97 0.32
N HIS A 107 9.62 -16.40 0.51
CA HIS A 107 8.33 -16.92 0.05
C HIS A 107 7.51 -15.77 -0.53
N ASP A 108 6.44 -16.10 -1.25
CA ASP A 108 5.53 -15.10 -1.79
C ASP A 108 4.66 -14.53 -0.64
N PRO A 109 4.78 -13.23 -0.32
CA PRO A 109 3.99 -12.61 0.74
C PRO A 109 2.48 -12.61 0.44
N PHE A 110 2.07 -12.65 -0.81
CA PHE A 110 0.67 -12.67 -1.22
C PHE A 110 -0.06 -13.93 -0.72
N ASN A 111 0.65 -15.06 -0.58
CA ASN A 111 0.07 -16.28 -0.03
C ASN A 111 -0.48 -16.12 1.40
N VAL A 112 0.12 -15.26 2.22
CA VAL A 112 -0.38 -14.98 3.57
C VAL A 112 -1.72 -14.25 3.51
N VAL A 113 -1.86 -13.32 2.58
CA VAL A 113 -3.12 -12.60 2.33
C VAL A 113 -4.19 -13.57 1.84
N LEU A 114 -3.89 -14.38 0.82
CA LEU A 114 -4.84 -15.38 0.29
C LEU A 114 -5.28 -16.38 1.36
N ASN A 115 -4.36 -16.87 2.19
CA ASN A 115 -4.68 -17.76 3.32
C ASN A 115 -5.57 -17.09 4.37
N THR A 116 -5.50 -15.77 4.53
CA THR A 116 -6.40 -15.03 5.43
C THR A 116 -7.81 -14.99 4.85
N PHE A 117 -7.94 -14.69 3.56
CA PHE A 117 -9.24 -14.70 2.88
C PHE A 117 -9.90 -16.08 2.87
N SER A 118 -9.11 -17.16 2.68
CA SER A 118 -9.65 -18.54 2.66
C SER A 118 -10.24 -19.03 3.99
N LYS A 119 -10.03 -18.30 5.08
CA LYS A 119 -10.61 -18.59 6.42
C LYS A 119 -11.94 -17.86 6.67
N ILE A 120 -12.35 -16.99 5.76
CA ILE A 120 -13.62 -16.28 5.86
C ILE A 120 -14.72 -17.24 5.41
N GLU A 121 -15.75 -17.38 6.24
CA GLU A 121 -16.90 -18.24 5.91
C GLU A 121 -17.65 -17.69 4.71
N THR A 122 -17.99 -18.56 3.76
CA THR A 122 -18.64 -18.20 2.50
C THR A 122 -20.01 -17.57 2.71
N GLU A 123 -20.77 -18.05 3.72
CA GLU A 123 -22.07 -17.49 4.08
C GLU A 123 -21.93 -16.56 5.28
N GLY A 124 -22.33 -15.30 5.10
CA GLY A 124 -22.35 -14.30 6.15
C GLY A 124 -21.01 -13.65 6.47
N GLY A 125 -20.07 -13.72 5.52
CA GLY A 125 -18.80 -12.98 5.56
C GLY A 125 -18.39 -12.50 4.18
N GLY A 126 -17.97 -11.25 4.07
CA GLY A 126 -17.40 -10.68 2.86
C GLY A 126 -16.26 -9.73 3.18
N ALA A 127 -15.25 -9.67 2.34
CA ALA A 127 -14.12 -8.78 2.56
C ALA A 127 -13.47 -8.35 1.25
N ALA A 128 -12.78 -7.20 1.28
CA ALA A 128 -11.94 -6.77 0.17
C ALA A 128 -10.74 -5.96 0.64
N ILE A 129 -9.64 -6.11 -0.09
CA ILE A 129 -8.52 -5.17 -0.11
C ILE A 129 -8.61 -4.40 -1.41
N GLN A 130 -8.67 -3.09 -1.33
CA GLN A 130 -8.72 -2.19 -2.48
C GLN A 130 -7.48 -1.30 -2.49
N VAL A 131 -6.75 -1.33 -3.59
CA VAL A 131 -5.59 -0.46 -3.83
C VAL A 131 -5.91 0.48 -4.97
N VAL A 132 -6.17 1.76 -4.65
CA VAL A 132 -6.37 2.83 -5.63
C VAL A 132 -5.05 3.56 -5.80
N PHE A 133 -4.51 3.60 -7.00
CA PHE A 133 -3.19 4.17 -7.26
C PHE A 133 -3.15 5.15 -8.42
N SER A 134 -2.26 6.11 -8.32
CA SER A 134 -2.02 7.14 -9.34
C SER A 134 -0.56 7.59 -9.33
N PRO A 135 -0.07 8.21 -10.40
CA PRO A 135 1.25 8.85 -10.37
C PRO A 135 1.35 9.88 -9.25
N ALA A 136 2.47 9.88 -8.52
CA ALA A 136 2.73 10.90 -7.52
C ALA A 136 2.90 12.27 -8.19
N GLN A 137 2.26 13.30 -7.60
CA GLN A 137 2.32 14.67 -8.12
C GLN A 137 3.59 15.40 -7.69
N THR A 138 4.14 14.99 -6.55
CA THR A 138 5.30 15.59 -5.91
C THR A 138 6.56 14.88 -6.40
N ASN A 139 7.63 15.64 -6.59
CA ASN A 139 8.91 15.07 -6.98
C ASN A 139 9.64 14.47 -5.76
N TYR A 140 9.04 13.44 -5.15
CA TYR A 140 9.58 12.76 -3.98
C TYR A 140 11.04 12.31 -4.16
N ILE A 141 11.39 11.84 -5.37
CA ILE A 141 12.73 11.32 -5.63
C ILE A 141 13.77 12.41 -5.45
N GLU A 142 13.55 13.61 -5.98
CA GLU A 142 14.50 14.72 -5.83
C GLU A 142 14.59 15.21 -4.37
N GLU A 143 13.45 15.26 -3.69
CA GLU A 143 13.41 15.64 -2.27
C GLU A 143 14.14 14.63 -1.39
N TYR A 144 13.86 13.33 -1.58
CA TYR A 144 14.50 12.26 -0.82
C TYR A 144 16.00 12.16 -1.13
N LYS A 145 16.41 12.35 -2.38
CA LYS A 145 17.83 12.48 -2.75
C LYS A 145 18.49 13.71 -2.12
N GLY A 146 17.74 14.81 -1.96
CA GLY A 146 18.19 15.98 -1.22
C GLY A 146 18.50 15.68 0.23
N ILE A 147 17.61 14.95 0.91
CA ILE A 147 17.81 14.47 2.27
C ILE A 147 19.00 13.50 2.34
N LEU A 148 19.07 12.53 1.42
CA LEU A 148 20.16 11.58 1.32
C LEU A 148 21.52 12.26 1.25
N ARG A 149 21.66 13.28 0.39
CA ARG A 149 22.91 14.06 0.26
C ARG A 149 23.32 14.75 1.56
N LYS A 150 22.37 15.24 2.36
CA LYS A 150 22.66 15.84 3.68
C LYS A 150 23.14 14.79 4.66
N VAL A 151 22.48 13.62 4.72
CA VAL A 151 22.88 12.52 5.61
C VAL A 151 24.27 11.99 5.25
N GLN A 152 24.58 11.84 3.96
CA GLN A 152 25.91 11.46 3.48
C GLN A 152 27.02 12.46 3.83
N LYS A 153 26.67 13.74 4.04
CA LYS A 153 27.58 14.79 4.53
C LYS A 153 27.70 14.84 6.05
N GLY A 154 27.07 13.90 6.77
CA GLY A 154 27.14 13.78 8.23
C GLY A 154 26.04 14.53 8.98
N VAL A 155 25.03 15.06 8.32
CA VAL A 155 23.85 15.60 9.00
C VAL A 155 23.01 14.44 9.53
N PRO A 156 22.63 14.40 10.81
CA PRO A 156 21.76 13.37 11.35
C PRO A 156 20.46 13.26 10.55
N VAL A 157 20.01 12.04 10.27
CA VAL A 157 18.84 11.80 9.40
C VAL A 157 17.57 12.54 9.86
N LYS A 158 17.34 12.62 11.17
CA LYS A 158 16.20 13.36 11.77
C LYS A 158 16.25 14.85 11.44
N GLU A 159 17.41 15.45 11.50
CA GLU A 159 17.63 16.86 11.20
C GLU A 159 17.49 17.14 9.71
N ALA A 160 18.07 16.29 8.87
CA ALA A 160 17.95 16.38 7.42
C ALA A 160 16.50 16.31 6.95
N ILE A 161 15.67 15.44 7.55
CA ILE A 161 14.23 15.34 7.27
C ILE A 161 13.49 16.61 7.75
N LYS A 162 13.79 17.11 8.95
CA LYS A 162 13.15 18.30 9.52
C LYS A 162 13.41 19.53 8.66
N GLU A 163 14.64 19.72 8.20
CA GLU A 163 15.05 20.85 7.37
C GLU A 163 14.46 20.82 5.95
N SER A 164 14.03 19.65 5.46
CA SER A 164 13.44 19.55 4.12
C SER A 164 12.02 20.11 4.02
N GLY A 165 11.40 20.47 5.15
CA GLY A 165 10.01 20.91 5.20
C GLY A 165 8.97 19.79 4.99
N PHE A 166 9.43 18.58 4.67
CA PHE A 166 8.59 17.41 4.39
C PHE A 166 7.95 16.79 5.65
N GLY A 167 8.29 17.31 6.81
CA GLY A 167 7.91 16.76 8.12
C GLY A 167 6.63 17.31 8.75
N GLY A 168 5.89 18.20 8.10
CA GLY A 168 4.87 19.02 8.79
C GLY A 168 3.73 18.26 9.48
N ALA A 169 3.24 17.15 8.94
CA ALA A 169 2.12 16.39 9.51
C ALA A 169 2.55 15.08 10.20
N LEU A 170 3.67 14.48 9.80
CA LEU A 170 4.12 13.16 10.26
C LEU A 170 5.23 13.20 11.32
N LEU A 171 5.71 14.39 11.69
CA LEU A 171 6.81 14.57 12.67
C LEU A 171 6.48 14.06 14.08
N LYS A 172 5.19 13.92 14.44
CA LYS A 172 4.79 13.50 15.80
C LYS A 172 5.07 12.02 16.07
N VAL A 173 5.15 11.16 15.06
CA VAL A 173 5.30 9.69 15.25
C VAL A 173 6.74 9.20 15.10
N ALA A 174 7.60 9.95 14.40
CA ALA A 174 8.96 9.50 14.04
C ALA A 174 10.03 9.66 15.14
N ILE A 175 9.72 10.29 16.26
CA ILE A 175 10.75 10.71 17.23
C ILE A 175 11.18 9.59 18.19
N ASP A 176 10.31 8.62 18.48
CA ASP A 176 10.54 7.70 19.62
C ASP A 176 11.40 6.45 19.34
N ILE A 177 11.63 6.09 18.09
CA ILE A 177 12.19 4.76 17.78
C ILE A 177 13.73 4.74 17.72
N PHE A 178 14.38 5.86 17.42
CA PHE A 178 15.85 5.95 17.41
C PHE A 178 16.47 6.28 18.77
N SER A 179 15.65 6.60 19.79
CA SER A 179 16.15 6.95 21.12
C SER A 179 16.48 5.76 22.04
N SER A 180 16.04 4.55 21.69
CA SER A 180 16.18 3.36 22.54
C SER A 180 17.48 2.56 22.36
N THR A 181 18.37 2.96 21.44
CA THR A 181 19.60 2.18 21.14
C THR A 181 20.90 2.82 21.61
N SER A 182 20.82 3.81 22.51
CA SER A 182 22.05 4.42 23.07
C SER A 182 22.31 3.94 24.48
N LYS A 183 22.76 2.71 24.67
CA LYS A 183 23.63 2.27 25.76
C LYS A 183 23.89 0.77 25.68
N LYS A 184 24.97 0.39 24.98
CA LYS A 184 25.94 -0.61 25.43
C LYS A 184 27.04 -0.73 24.40
N LYS A 185 28.26 -0.51 24.85
CA LYS A 185 29.51 -0.86 24.16
C LYS A 185 29.57 -2.36 24.06
N ASP A 186 29.60 -2.90 22.84
CA ASP A 186 30.31 -4.13 22.50
C ASP A 186 30.69 -4.06 21.02
N GLU A 187 31.97 -4.28 20.75
CA GLU A 187 32.62 -4.17 19.44
C GLU A 187 32.26 -5.37 18.56
N GLU A 188 31.18 -5.29 17.86
CA GLU A 188 30.97 -5.97 16.57
C GLU A 188 30.57 -4.89 15.56
N LYS A 189 31.05 -5.00 14.30
CA LYS A 189 30.76 -4.07 13.18
C LYS A 189 29.27 -3.83 12.99
N LYS A 190 28.62 -3.15 13.94
CA LYS A 190 27.23 -2.67 13.80
C LYS A 190 27.29 -1.44 12.91
N LEU A 191 26.66 -1.56 11.74
CA LEU A 191 26.36 -0.42 10.86
C LEU A 191 25.79 0.72 11.71
N SER A 192 26.29 1.93 11.52
CA SER A 192 25.76 3.10 12.25
C SER A 192 24.29 3.31 11.85
N PRO A 193 23.44 3.88 12.74
CA PRO A 193 22.04 4.20 12.39
C PRO A 193 21.92 5.02 11.11
N ASP A 194 22.86 5.90 10.84
CA ASP A 194 22.86 6.72 9.62
C ASP A 194 23.22 5.91 8.37
N SER A 195 24.10 4.88 8.47
CA SER A 195 24.39 4.00 7.32
C SER A 195 23.19 3.14 6.91
N ILE A 196 22.42 2.64 7.88
CA ILE A 196 21.17 1.92 7.61
C ILE A 196 20.11 2.87 7.00
N ALA A 197 20.02 4.10 7.51
CA ALA A 197 19.11 5.09 6.95
C ALA A 197 19.47 5.46 5.50
N ILE A 198 20.76 5.60 5.20
CA ILE A 198 21.26 5.84 3.84
C ILE A 198 20.81 4.72 2.90
N GLU A 199 21.02 3.46 3.27
CA GLU A 199 20.61 2.30 2.48
C GLU A 199 19.08 2.30 2.24
N ASN A 200 18.27 2.52 3.28
CA ASN A 200 16.82 2.59 3.16
C ASN A 200 16.37 3.71 2.22
N ILE A 201 16.98 4.91 2.32
CA ILE A 201 16.63 6.03 1.43
C ILE A 201 17.07 5.74 -0.01
N GLN A 202 18.21 5.09 -0.22
CA GLN A 202 18.64 4.65 -1.54
C GLN A 202 17.66 3.64 -2.14
N ASN A 203 17.22 2.65 -1.37
CA ASN A 203 16.22 1.69 -1.80
C ASN A 203 14.88 2.37 -2.15
N LYS A 204 14.44 3.34 -1.34
CA LYS A 204 13.22 4.12 -1.60
C LYS A 204 13.31 4.92 -2.89
N THR A 205 14.46 5.51 -3.18
CA THR A 205 14.68 6.35 -4.37
C THR A 205 15.16 5.58 -5.61
N GLY A 206 15.31 4.27 -5.49
CA GLY A 206 15.81 3.39 -6.54
C GLY A 206 14.80 3.11 -7.66
N SER A 207 13.50 3.39 -7.45
CA SER A 207 12.47 3.27 -8.47
C SER A 207 11.44 4.40 -8.34
N PRO A 208 10.61 4.65 -9.39
CA PRO A 208 9.58 5.68 -9.36
C PRO A 208 8.62 5.51 -8.18
N ILE A 209 8.08 6.64 -7.70
CA ILE A 209 7.13 6.68 -6.59
C ILE A 209 5.73 6.95 -7.13
N MET A 210 4.76 6.16 -6.65
CA MET A 210 3.33 6.32 -6.89
C MET A 210 2.63 6.71 -5.59
N HIS A 211 1.43 7.27 -5.72
CA HIS A 211 0.50 7.40 -4.61
C HIS A 211 -0.46 6.22 -4.61
N ALA A 212 -0.67 5.61 -3.45
CA ALA A 212 -1.66 4.56 -3.25
C ALA A 212 -2.57 4.87 -2.07
N ASN A 213 -3.88 4.63 -2.22
CA ASN A 213 -4.76 4.40 -1.08
C ASN A 213 -4.95 2.90 -0.93
N ILE A 214 -4.67 2.36 0.23
CA ILE A 214 -4.94 0.96 0.55
C ILE A 214 -6.08 0.95 1.55
N ARG A 215 -7.19 0.32 1.18
CA ARG A 215 -8.42 0.18 1.96
C ARG A 215 -8.67 -1.29 2.25
N ILE A 216 -9.11 -1.57 3.46
CA ILE A 216 -9.62 -2.90 3.81
C ILE A 216 -11.05 -2.71 4.28
N ALA A 217 -11.96 -3.48 3.69
CA ALA A 217 -13.36 -3.50 4.05
C ALA A 217 -13.76 -4.94 4.42
N ALA A 218 -14.55 -5.08 5.46
CA ALA A 218 -15.12 -6.37 5.88
C ALA A 218 -16.58 -6.21 6.28
N SER A 219 -17.38 -7.22 6.03
CA SER A 219 -18.79 -7.27 6.39
C SER A 219 -19.15 -8.65 6.95
N ALA A 220 -19.96 -8.68 8.00
CA ALA A 220 -20.45 -9.92 8.59
C ALA A 220 -21.80 -9.72 9.29
N HIS A 221 -22.48 -10.80 9.67
CA HIS A 221 -23.74 -10.73 10.42
C HIS A 221 -23.61 -10.01 11.77
N THR A 222 -22.43 -10.09 12.42
CA THR A 222 -22.18 -9.42 13.69
C THR A 222 -20.96 -8.49 13.62
N LYS A 223 -20.98 -7.45 14.45
CA LYS A 223 -19.86 -6.50 14.53
C LYS A 223 -18.55 -7.19 14.92
N ASN A 224 -18.59 -8.09 15.89
CA ASN A 224 -17.38 -8.80 16.34
C ASN A 224 -16.76 -9.61 15.20
N ARG A 225 -17.59 -10.33 14.43
CA ARG A 225 -17.09 -11.11 13.30
C ARG A 225 -16.52 -10.22 12.19
N ALA A 226 -17.16 -9.09 11.88
CA ALA A 226 -16.62 -8.12 10.93
C ALA A 226 -15.28 -7.53 11.41
N ASP A 227 -15.19 -7.19 12.69
CA ASP A 227 -13.95 -6.69 13.31
C ASP A 227 -12.83 -7.75 13.30
N ASP A 228 -13.16 -9.05 13.53
CA ASP A 228 -12.19 -10.15 13.46
C ASP A 228 -11.64 -10.31 12.04
N ILE A 229 -12.51 -10.36 11.04
CA ILE A 229 -12.12 -10.45 9.62
C ILE A 229 -11.19 -9.28 9.27
N LEU A 230 -11.58 -8.04 9.63
CA LEU A 230 -10.77 -6.86 9.38
C LEU A 230 -9.39 -6.97 10.06
N SER A 231 -9.35 -7.42 11.32
CA SER A 231 -8.11 -7.60 12.10
C SER A 231 -7.18 -8.64 11.47
N ASP A 232 -7.73 -9.75 11.00
CA ASP A 232 -6.95 -10.81 10.38
C ASP A 232 -6.30 -10.34 9.08
N ILE A 233 -7.05 -9.58 8.26
CA ILE A 233 -6.52 -9.00 7.02
C ILE A 233 -5.47 -7.94 7.34
N GLU A 234 -5.73 -7.00 8.26
CA GLU A 234 -4.74 -6.01 8.70
C GLU A 234 -3.45 -6.68 9.20
N SER A 235 -3.58 -7.77 9.95
CA SER A 235 -2.45 -8.54 10.50
C SER A 235 -1.62 -9.22 9.42
N SER A 236 -2.19 -9.57 8.27
CA SER A 236 -1.45 -10.15 7.15
C SER A 236 -0.38 -9.20 6.58
N PHE A 237 -0.54 -7.89 6.78
CA PHE A 237 0.43 -6.88 6.39
C PHE A 237 1.65 -6.76 7.33
N ASN A 238 1.61 -7.39 8.53
CA ASN A 238 2.72 -7.32 9.48
C ASN A 238 4.02 -7.93 8.90
N GLN A 239 3.92 -8.90 8.00
CA GLN A 239 5.08 -9.48 7.31
C GLN A 239 5.85 -8.46 6.45
N LEU A 240 5.19 -7.36 6.06
CA LEU A 240 5.78 -6.27 5.26
C LEU A 240 6.56 -5.27 6.12
N GLU A 241 6.68 -5.50 7.43
CA GLU A 241 7.46 -4.64 8.31
C GLU A 241 8.96 -4.74 7.98
N ASN A 242 9.56 -3.59 7.68
CA ASN A 242 11.00 -3.42 7.65
C ASN A 242 11.43 -2.85 9.00
N THR A 243 12.16 -3.63 9.80
CA THR A 243 12.58 -3.26 11.16
C THR A 243 13.32 -1.92 11.20
N HIS A 244 14.15 -1.65 10.20
CA HIS A 244 14.91 -0.41 10.07
C HIS A 244 14.29 0.61 9.09
N GLY A 245 13.21 0.24 8.45
CA GLY A 245 12.45 1.05 7.51
C GLY A 245 11.07 1.45 8.05
N ASN A 246 10.01 1.00 7.39
CA ASN A 246 8.64 1.33 7.71
C ASN A 246 7.77 0.09 7.90
N LYS A 247 6.53 0.31 8.32
CA LYS A 247 5.47 -0.69 8.38
C LYS A 247 4.12 -0.03 8.13
N PHE A 248 3.15 -0.83 7.75
CA PHE A 248 1.77 -0.38 7.72
C PHE A 248 1.17 -0.29 9.14
N SER A 249 0.31 0.69 9.30
CA SER A 249 -0.63 0.83 10.41
C SER A 249 -2.01 1.10 9.81
N PHE A 250 -3.08 0.85 10.55
CA PHE A 250 -4.43 0.96 10.02
C PHE A 250 -5.26 1.94 10.86
N GLU A 251 -5.86 2.94 10.21
CA GLU A 251 -6.85 3.83 10.81
C GLU A 251 -8.24 3.23 10.59
N ARG A 252 -8.79 2.59 11.63
CA ARG A 252 -10.18 2.10 11.61
C ARG A 252 -11.15 3.24 11.73
N LEU A 253 -12.21 3.19 10.96
CA LEU A 253 -13.16 4.27 10.83
C LEU A 253 -14.47 3.95 11.55
N SER A 254 -15.17 5.01 11.98
CA SER A 254 -16.46 4.89 12.66
C SER A 254 -17.39 6.06 12.32
N ARG A 255 -18.70 5.85 12.49
CA ARG A 255 -19.75 6.86 12.26
C ARG A 255 -19.65 7.47 10.86
N GLY A 256 -19.88 8.77 10.70
CA GLY A 256 -19.87 9.46 9.42
C GLY A 256 -18.55 9.35 8.61
N LYS A 257 -17.42 9.06 9.25
CA LYS A 257 -16.19 8.75 8.52
C LYS A 257 -16.27 7.38 7.84
N LEU A 258 -16.96 6.42 8.44
CA LEU A 258 -17.17 5.11 7.86
C LEU A 258 -18.12 5.18 6.66
N ASP A 259 -19.16 6.02 6.71
CA ASP A 259 -20.08 6.23 5.59
C ASP A 259 -19.34 6.83 4.39
N LEU A 260 -18.47 7.81 4.63
CA LEU A 260 -17.61 8.38 3.58
C LEU A 260 -16.62 7.34 3.03
N PHE A 261 -16.04 6.52 3.89
CA PHE A 261 -15.15 5.44 3.47
C PHE A 261 -15.86 4.46 2.51
N PHE A 262 -17.07 4.01 2.85
CA PHE A 262 -17.80 3.09 1.97
C PHE A 262 -18.27 3.75 0.67
N LYS A 263 -18.54 5.04 0.70
CA LYS A 263 -18.75 5.80 -0.54
C LYS A 263 -17.50 5.78 -1.40
N ASP A 264 -16.35 6.19 -0.86
CA ASP A 264 -15.06 6.22 -1.57
C ASP A 264 -14.65 4.81 -2.05
N PHE A 265 -14.94 3.77 -1.25
CA PHE A 265 -14.71 2.37 -1.60
C PHE A 265 -15.57 1.94 -2.79
N SER A 266 -16.90 2.18 -2.73
CA SER A 266 -17.84 1.76 -3.78
C SER A 266 -17.61 2.49 -5.10
N PHE A 267 -17.26 3.77 -5.05
CA PHE A 267 -16.98 4.56 -6.27
C PHE A 267 -15.50 4.53 -6.68
N ARG A 268 -14.64 3.87 -5.88
CA ARG A 268 -13.20 3.79 -6.10
C ARG A 268 -12.53 5.16 -6.16
N ASP A 269 -13.06 6.11 -5.38
CA ASP A 269 -12.58 7.47 -5.34
C ASP A 269 -11.19 7.54 -4.68
N TYR A 270 -10.31 8.33 -5.27
CA TYR A 270 -8.97 8.56 -4.71
C TYR A 270 -9.01 9.62 -3.61
N SER A 271 -8.38 9.33 -2.46
CA SER A 271 -8.28 10.24 -1.32
C SER A 271 -6.86 10.76 -1.15
N GLU A 272 -6.66 12.06 -1.37
CA GLU A 272 -5.37 12.72 -1.12
C GLU A 272 -4.93 12.60 0.37
N LYS A 273 -5.88 12.57 1.29
CA LYS A 273 -5.62 12.46 2.73
C LYS A 273 -4.91 11.17 3.10
N TYR A 274 -5.24 10.08 2.43
CA TYR A 274 -4.73 8.74 2.70
C TYR A 274 -3.73 8.27 1.64
N ALA A 275 -3.15 9.22 0.90
CA ALA A 275 -2.16 8.92 -0.12
C ALA A 275 -0.84 8.45 0.49
N LEU A 276 -0.44 7.23 0.19
CA LEU A 276 0.83 6.64 0.58
C LEU A 276 1.81 6.76 -0.58
N PRO A 277 2.95 7.45 -0.41
CA PRO A 277 3.98 7.48 -1.44
C PRO A 277 4.80 6.18 -1.37
N LEU A 278 4.49 5.24 -2.23
CA LEU A 278 5.15 3.94 -2.35
C LEU A 278 5.95 3.89 -3.65
N ASN A 279 7.16 3.34 -3.62
CA ASN A 279 7.88 3.09 -4.84
C ASN A 279 7.37 1.79 -5.53
N LEU A 280 7.79 1.53 -6.78
CA LEU A 280 7.25 0.40 -7.54
C LEU A 280 7.49 -0.95 -6.87
N ARG A 281 8.63 -1.13 -6.17
CA ARG A 281 8.93 -2.36 -5.43
C ARG A 281 8.00 -2.55 -4.24
N GLU A 282 7.69 -1.48 -3.52
CA GLU A 282 6.74 -1.50 -2.41
C GLU A 282 5.31 -1.76 -2.92
N MET A 283 4.94 -1.19 -4.08
CA MET A 283 3.65 -1.43 -4.72
C MET A 283 3.46 -2.88 -5.18
N THR A 284 4.56 -3.53 -5.53
CA THR A 284 4.58 -4.92 -6.02
C THR A 284 4.51 -5.94 -4.88
N THR A 285 4.94 -5.53 -3.70
CA THR A 285 5.00 -6.41 -2.52
C THR A 285 3.63 -6.64 -1.89
#